data_1932206c887ce9b569c59194869ebba0
#
_entry.id   1932206c887ce9b569c59194869ebba0
#
_cell.length_a   1.000
_cell.length_b   1.000
_cell.length_c   1.000
_cell.angle_alpha   90.00
_cell.angle_beta   90.00
_cell.angle_gamma   90.00
#
_symmetry.space_group_name_H-M   'P 1'
#
loop_
_entity.id
_entity.type
_entity.pdbx_description
1 polymer ?
#
loop_
_entity_poly.entity_id
_entity_poly.type
_entity_poly.pdbx_seq_one_letter_code
_entity_poly.pdbx_strand_id
1 'polypeptide(L)'
;AFDTLSHAMETYFGNSDSDNVSDDVALAIMKNTVVNMRRLLRNMDDLEARGNLMWDSAMAENGILKVGRLTDFQAHQMEHQLGAYTDCNHGQGLAVIHPAYYRFLCPYAKGKFTRFAQVVFGKETAEEGIDALSAFIQECGLPTKMGQLQSKVEITPDLLRQVADSCNLIKTGPRQLTRDEVYTILCQCL
;
A
#
# COMPACT_ATOMS: atom_id res chain seq x y z
N ALA A 1 0.14 -5.34 10.32
CA ALA A 1 -0.01 -6.19 9.12
C ALA A 1 -0.22 -5.39 7.83
N PHE A 2 -1.10 -4.36 7.82
CA PHE A 2 -1.28 -3.59 6.58
C PHE A 2 -0.01 -2.83 6.18
N ASP A 3 0.70 -2.27 7.12
CA ASP A 3 1.98 -1.61 6.87
C ASP A 3 3.04 -2.57 6.31
N THR A 4 3.12 -3.80 6.83
CA THR A 4 3.92 -4.89 6.23
C THR A 4 3.58 -5.12 4.76
N LEU A 5 2.27 -5.20 4.45
CA LEU A 5 1.78 -5.36 3.09
C LEU A 5 2.16 -4.15 2.23
N SER A 6 2.03 -2.94 2.76
CA SER A 6 2.39 -1.68 2.12
C SER A 6 3.88 -1.64 1.73
N HIS A 7 4.78 -1.95 2.66
CA HIS A 7 6.22 -2.02 2.39
C HIS A 7 6.59 -3.02 1.29
N ALA A 8 5.99 -4.22 1.34
CA ALA A 8 6.21 -5.22 0.30
C ALA A 8 5.66 -4.76 -1.07
N MET A 9 4.47 -4.14 -1.11
CA MET A 9 3.87 -3.60 -2.33
C MET A 9 4.71 -2.46 -2.92
N GLU A 10 5.12 -1.47 -2.12
CA GLU A 10 5.86 -0.33 -2.64
C GLU A 10 7.30 -0.68 -3.05
N THR A 11 7.86 -1.76 -2.52
CA THR A 11 9.10 -2.34 -3.04
C THR A 11 8.86 -3.07 -4.36
N TYR A 12 7.80 -3.89 -4.45
CA TYR A 12 7.44 -4.64 -5.65
C TYR A 12 7.06 -3.73 -6.83
N PHE A 13 6.25 -2.69 -6.59
CA PHE A 13 5.79 -1.76 -7.62
C PHE A 13 6.81 -0.68 -7.99
N GLY A 14 7.98 -0.66 -7.38
CA GLY A 14 9.07 0.25 -7.79
C GLY A 14 9.45 0.04 -9.26
N ASN A 15 10.07 1.06 -9.86
CA ASN A 15 10.48 1.03 -11.27
C ASN A 15 11.59 -0.01 -11.48
N SER A 16 11.27 -1.04 -12.26
CA SER A 16 12.23 -2.03 -12.74
C SER A 16 11.63 -2.73 -13.95
N ASP A 17 12.38 -2.75 -15.02
CA ASP A 17 11.94 -3.33 -16.31
C ASP A 17 11.97 -4.86 -16.32
N SER A 18 12.60 -5.48 -15.33
CA SER A 18 12.73 -6.94 -15.24
C SER A 18 12.26 -7.48 -13.91
N ASP A 19 11.52 -8.57 -13.97
CA ASP A 19 11.23 -9.39 -12.80
C ASP A 19 12.52 -10.05 -12.30
N ASN A 20 12.66 -10.15 -10.98
CA ASN A 20 13.74 -10.89 -10.34
C ASN A 20 13.23 -11.65 -9.12
N VAL A 21 14.12 -12.40 -8.45
CA VAL A 21 13.76 -13.19 -7.27
C VAL A 21 13.20 -12.35 -6.13
N SER A 22 13.60 -11.08 -6.03
CA SER A 22 13.01 -10.16 -5.02
C SER A 22 11.54 -9.90 -5.26
N ASP A 23 11.08 -9.87 -6.51
CA ASP A 23 9.64 -9.78 -6.84
C ASP A 23 8.88 -11.03 -6.40
N ASP A 24 9.45 -12.22 -6.64
CA ASP A 24 8.83 -13.48 -6.21
C ASP A 24 8.70 -13.55 -4.70
N VAL A 25 9.75 -13.15 -3.97
CA VAL A 25 9.74 -13.11 -2.51
C VAL A 25 8.73 -12.06 -2.00
N ALA A 26 8.66 -10.87 -2.61
CA ALA A 26 7.70 -9.84 -2.24
C ALA A 26 6.25 -10.33 -2.42
N LEU A 27 5.94 -10.97 -3.55
CA LEU A 27 4.62 -11.56 -3.81
C LEU A 27 4.28 -12.68 -2.82
N ALA A 28 5.27 -13.53 -2.45
CA ALA A 28 5.07 -14.57 -1.46
C ALA A 28 4.74 -13.98 -0.08
N ILE A 29 5.46 -12.94 0.35
CA ILE A 29 5.20 -12.24 1.61
C ILE A 29 3.82 -11.60 1.59
N MET A 30 3.45 -10.88 0.53
CA MET A 30 2.12 -10.26 0.42
C MET A 30 1.00 -11.30 0.51
N LYS A 31 1.13 -12.43 -0.20
CA LYS A 31 0.17 -13.53 -0.12
C LYS A 31 0.08 -14.13 1.27
N ASN A 32 1.24 -14.40 1.91
CA ASN A 32 1.30 -14.96 3.26
C ASN A 32 0.66 -14.02 4.28
N THR A 33 0.92 -12.71 4.18
CA THR A 33 0.31 -11.68 5.02
C THR A 33 -1.23 -11.68 4.91
N VAL A 34 -1.77 -11.69 3.68
CA VAL A 34 -3.22 -11.74 3.45
C VAL A 34 -3.84 -13.01 4.04
N VAL A 35 -3.23 -14.18 3.82
CA VAL A 35 -3.72 -15.47 4.33
C VAL A 35 -3.73 -15.48 5.86
N ASN A 36 -2.63 -15.07 6.50
CA ASN A 36 -2.52 -15.14 7.96
C ASN A 36 -3.35 -14.05 8.67
N MET A 37 -3.53 -12.87 8.05
CA MET A 37 -4.51 -11.89 8.56
C MET A 37 -5.92 -12.47 8.57
N ARG A 38 -6.34 -13.14 7.50
CA ARG A 38 -7.65 -13.82 7.44
C ARG A 38 -7.79 -14.93 8.49
N ARG A 39 -6.70 -15.64 8.81
CA ARG A 39 -6.69 -16.60 9.92
C ARG A 39 -6.91 -15.89 11.24
N LEU A 40 -6.20 -14.78 11.50
CA LEU A 40 -6.36 -14.01 12.74
C LEU A 40 -7.74 -13.38 12.88
N LEU A 41 -8.36 -12.90 11.81
CA LEU A 41 -9.73 -12.37 11.86
C LEU A 41 -10.75 -13.42 12.30
N ARG A 42 -10.48 -14.70 12.05
CA ARG A 42 -11.32 -15.84 12.51
C ARG A 42 -10.96 -16.32 13.90
N ASN A 43 -9.69 -16.24 14.28
CA ASN A 43 -9.18 -16.66 15.59
C ASN A 43 -7.98 -15.81 16.00
N MET A 44 -8.21 -14.86 16.88
CA MET A 44 -7.17 -13.93 17.36
C MET A 44 -6.07 -14.62 18.19
N ASP A 45 -6.28 -15.85 18.64
CA ASP A 45 -5.32 -16.64 19.42
C ASP A 45 -4.51 -17.62 18.56
N ASP A 46 -4.60 -17.52 17.21
CA ASP A 46 -3.80 -18.32 16.28
C ASP A 46 -2.33 -17.88 16.35
N LEU A 47 -1.55 -18.55 17.19
CA LEU A 47 -0.13 -18.25 17.41
C LEU A 47 0.72 -18.47 16.15
N GLU A 48 0.38 -19.46 15.33
CA GLU A 48 1.09 -19.70 14.07
C GLU A 48 0.87 -18.54 13.10
N ALA A 49 -0.38 -18.08 12.93
CA ALA A 49 -0.67 -16.92 12.10
C ALA A 49 0.03 -15.64 12.61
N ARG A 50 0.08 -15.42 13.93
CA ARG A 50 0.84 -14.32 14.53
C ARG A 50 2.33 -14.42 14.24
N GLY A 51 2.93 -15.61 14.40
CA GLY A 51 4.33 -15.85 14.11
C GLY A 51 4.67 -15.58 12.63
N ASN A 52 3.82 -16.05 11.71
CA ASN A 52 3.97 -15.78 10.28
C ASN A 52 3.91 -14.28 9.97
N LEU A 53 2.96 -13.53 10.54
CA LEU A 53 2.87 -12.08 10.32
C LEU A 53 4.07 -11.31 10.90
N MET A 54 4.63 -11.74 12.02
CA MET A 54 5.87 -11.15 12.56
C MET A 54 7.06 -11.42 11.63
N TRP A 55 7.13 -12.62 11.06
CA TRP A 55 8.17 -12.97 10.09
C TRP A 55 8.02 -12.17 8.79
N ASP A 56 6.79 -12.08 8.26
CA ASP A 56 6.48 -11.26 7.08
C ASP A 56 6.90 -9.79 7.30
N SER A 57 6.64 -9.23 8.48
CA SER A 57 7.03 -7.87 8.83
C SER A 57 8.54 -7.70 8.82
N ALA A 58 9.28 -8.63 9.43
CA ALA A 58 10.74 -8.61 9.42
C ALA A 58 11.31 -8.69 8.00
N MET A 59 10.73 -9.54 7.14
CA MET A 59 11.18 -9.71 5.76
C MET A 59 10.83 -8.51 4.88
N ALA A 60 9.70 -7.86 5.09
CA ALA A 60 9.29 -6.67 4.35
C ALA A 60 10.23 -5.47 4.62
N GLU A 61 10.82 -5.40 5.84
CA GLU A 61 11.58 -4.25 6.31
C GLU A 61 13.11 -4.42 6.28
N ASN A 62 13.64 -5.65 6.37
CA ASN A 62 15.08 -5.89 6.53
C ASN A 62 15.92 -5.60 5.27
N GLY A 63 15.30 -5.16 4.19
CA GLY A 63 15.99 -4.78 2.95
C GLY A 63 16.18 -5.92 1.94
N ILE A 64 15.84 -7.17 2.26
CA ILE A 64 16.00 -8.30 1.35
C ILE A 64 15.18 -8.13 0.06
N LEU A 65 14.00 -7.51 0.15
CA LEU A 65 13.14 -7.23 -1.00
C LEU A 65 13.71 -6.14 -1.92
N LYS A 66 14.64 -5.32 -1.42
CA LYS A 66 15.22 -4.19 -2.15
C LYS A 66 16.43 -4.60 -3.01
N VAL A 67 16.89 -5.85 -2.91
CA VAL A 67 18.04 -6.32 -3.69
C VAL A 67 17.73 -6.33 -5.17
N GLY A 68 18.47 -5.51 -5.93
CA GLY A 68 18.24 -5.32 -7.38
C GLY A 68 16.95 -4.58 -7.75
N ARG A 69 16.38 -3.81 -6.79
CA ARG A 69 15.12 -3.07 -7.00
C ARG A 69 15.27 -1.58 -6.71
N LEU A 70 14.55 -0.78 -7.48
CA LEU A 70 14.25 0.62 -7.15
C LEU A 70 12.86 0.64 -6.54
N THR A 71 12.74 1.21 -5.36
CA THR A 71 11.48 1.22 -4.60
C THR A 71 10.64 2.44 -4.92
N ASP A 72 9.32 2.35 -4.80
CA ASP A 72 8.41 3.48 -5.00
C ASP A 72 8.30 4.32 -3.72
N PHE A 73 7.65 3.83 -2.68
CA PHE A 73 7.37 4.52 -1.41
C PHE A 73 6.65 5.88 -1.54
N GLN A 74 5.95 6.13 -2.65
CA GLN A 74 5.20 7.38 -2.84
C GLN A 74 3.93 7.41 -1.96
N ALA A 75 3.27 6.25 -1.72
CA ALA A 75 2.14 6.21 -0.80
C ALA A 75 2.58 6.54 0.63
N HIS A 76 3.75 6.05 1.07
CA HIS A 76 4.33 6.44 2.35
C HIS A 76 4.62 7.94 2.41
N GLN A 77 5.16 8.56 1.34
CA GLN A 77 5.40 10.00 1.35
C GLN A 77 4.10 10.81 1.47
N MET A 78 3.04 10.39 0.80
CA MET A 78 1.71 11.01 0.95
C MET A 78 1.18 10.85 2.37
N GLU A 79 1.31 9.65 2.94
CA GLU A 79 0.82 9.34 4.26
C GLU A 79 1.62 10.04 5.36
N HIS A 80 2.95 10.10 5.26
CA HIS A 80 3.78 10.81 6.24
C HIS A 80 3.39 12.29 6.34
N GLN A 81 3.08 12.94 5.21
CA GLN A 81 2.60 14.31 5.24
C GLN A 81 1.17 14.40 5.79
N LEU A 82 0.28 13.49 5.39
CA LEU A 82 -1.07 13.43 5.96
C LEU A 82 -1.00 13.25 7.48
N GLY A 83 -0.22 12.30 7.97
CA GLY A 83 -0.01 12.04 9.40
C GLY A 83 0.59 13.24 10.14
N ALA A 84 1.54 13.96 9.53
CA ALA A 84 2.13 15.16 10.11
C ALA A 84 1.11 16.27 10.37
N TYR A 85 0.11 16.44 9.49
CA TYR A 85 -0.96 17.42 9.65
C TYR A 85 -2.10 16.94 10.54
N THR A 86 -2.40 15.64 10.55
CA THR A 86 -3.64 15.10 11.11
C THR A 86 -3.44 14.28 12.37
N ASP A 87 -2.23 13.81 12.63
CA ASP A 87 -1.87 12.82 13.66
C ASP A 87 -2.70 11.52 13.57
N CYS A 88 -3.12 11.14 12.35
CA CYS A 88 -3.81 9.89 12.11
C CYS A 88 -2.88 8.69 12.28
N ASN A 89 -3.45 7.51 12.54
CA ASN A 89 -2.67 6.28 12.61
C ASN A 89 -2.06 5.93 11.25
N HIS A 90 -0.74 5.71 11.21
CA HIS A 90 0.05 5.46 10.00
C HIS A 90 -0.52 4.34 9.12
N GLY A 91 -0.74 3.16 9.69
CA GLY A 91 -1.28 2.02 8.93
C GLY A 91 -2.70 2.25 8.39
N GLN A 92 -3.51 3.07 9.09
CA GLN A 92 -4.85 3.46 8.61
C GLN A 92 -4.75 4.47 7.46
N GLY A 93 -3.85 5.45 7.56
CA GLY A 93 -3.59 6.40 6.49
C GLY A 93 -3.12 5.71 5.20
N LEU A 94 -2.17 4.76 5.32
CA LEU A 94 -1.75 3.93 4.20
C LEU A 94 -2.90 3.12 3.58
N ALA A 95 -3.77 2.51 4.42
CA ALA A 95 -4.91 1.73 3.94
C ALA A 95 -5.87 2.56 3.09
N VAL A 96 -6.09 3.82 3.47
CA VAL A 96 -6.95 4.75 2.72
C VAL A 96 -6.31 5.18 1.39
N ILE A 97 -5.00 5.44 1.37
CA ILE A 97 -4.31 6.00 0.21
C ILE A 97 -4.04 4.95 -0.88
N HIS A 98 -3.62 3.73 -0.52
CA HIS A 98 -3.13 2.72 -1.47
C HIS A 98 -4.10 2.39 -2.62
N PRO A 99 -5.40 2.15 -2.39
CA PRO A 99 -6.30 1.82 -3.49
C PRO A 99 -6.41 2.91 -4.55
N ALA A 100 -6.53 4.17 -4.15
CA ALA A 100 -6.61 5.31 -5.07
C ALA A 100 -5.28 5.49 -5.82
N TYR A 101 -4.16 5.42 -5.10
CA TYR A 101 -2.83 5.53 -5.68
C TYR A 101 -2.58 4.41 -6.71
N TYR A 102 -2.92 3.17 -6.39
CA TYR A 102 -2.69 2.06 -7.31
C TYR A 102 -3.63 2.06 -8.52
N ARG A 103 -4.87 2.56 -8.39
CA ARG A 103 -5.71 2.82 -9.57
C ARG A 103 -5.06 3.84 -10.51
N PHE A 104 -4.43 4.87 -9.95
CA PHE A 104 -3.68 5.86 -10.72
C PHE A 104 -2.45 5.26 -11.40
N LEU A 105 -1.68 4.42 -10.69
CA LEU A 105 -0.46 3.79 -11.22
C LEU A 105 -0.71 2.63 -12.18
N CYS A 106 -1.84 1.95 -12.10
CA CYS A 106 -2.13 0.73 -12.85
C CYS A 106 -1.83 0.82 -14.37
N PRO A 107 -2.19 1.91 -15.07
CA PRO A 107 -1.86 2.05 -16.50
C PRO A 107 -0.35 2.05 -16.82
N TYR A 108 0.48 2.45 -15.87
CA TYR A 108 1.93 2.57 -16.05
C TYR A 108 2.72 1.30 -15.68
N ALA A 109 2.09 0.35 -14.99
CA ALA A 109 2.71 -0.90 -14.55
C ALA A 109 1.74 -2.09 -14.63
N LYS A 110 0.88 -2.13 -15.65
CA LYS A 110 -0.24 -3.08 -15.76
C LYS A 110 0.19 -4.54 -15.59
N GLY A 111 1.31 -4.95 -16.16
CA GLY A 111 1.82 -6.32 -16.03
C GLY A 111 2.12 -6.72 -14.58
N LYS A 112 2.75 -5.82 -13.81
CA LYS A 112 3.01 -6.04 -12.38
C LYS A 112 1.73 -6.10 -11.57
N PHE A 113 0.76 -5.21 -11.82
CA PHE A 113 -0.54 -5.25 -11.15
C PHE A 113 -1.32 -6.52 -11.49
N THR A 114 -1.26 -7.00 -12.74
CA THR A 114 -1.88 -8.28 -13.11
C THR A 114 -1.23 -9.45 -12.36
N ARG A 115 0.11 -9.51 -12.30
CA ARG A 115 0.81 -10.55 -11.56
C ARG A 115 0.52 -10.50 -10.04
N PHE A 116 0.47 -9.31 -9.46
CA PHE A 116 0.03 -9.10 -8.07
C PHE A 116 -1.39 -9.65 -7.87
N ALA A 117 -2.32 -9.31 -8.75
CA ALA A 117 -3.70 -9.79 -8.69
C ALA A 117 -3.78 -11.32 -8.70
N GLN A 118 -3.03 -11.96 -9.60
CA GLN A 118 -3.01 -13.41 -9.75
C GLN A 118 -2.40 -14.12 -8.55
N VAL A 119 -1.23 -13.67 -8.09
CA VAL A 119 -0.47 -14.37 -7.05
C VAL A 119 -1.04 -14.12 -5.66
N VAL A 120 -1.42 -12.87 -5.35
CA VAL A 120 -1.84 -12.50 -3.99
C VAL A 120 -3.33 -12.79 -3.75
N PHE A 121 -4.17 -12.50 -4.74
CA PHE A 121 -5.62 -12.57 -4.58
C PHE A 121 -6.32 -13.62 -5.48
N GLY A 122 -5.59 -14.25 -6.41
CA GLY A 122 -6.19 -15.22 -7.34
C GLY A 122 -7.17 -14.56 -8.33
N LYS A 123 -6.90 -13.32 -8.74
CA LYS A 123 -7.70 -12.54 -9.68
C LYS A 123 -7.03 -12.50 -11.05
N GLU A 124 -7.80 -12.31 -12.11
CA GLU A 124 -7.27 -12.40 -13.48
C GLU A 124 -6.72 -11.07 -13.98
N THR A 125 -7.30 -9.95 -13.57
CA THR A 125 -6.95 -8.62 -14.07
C THR A 125 -6.33 -7.73 -12.99
N ALA A 126 -5.56 -6.74 -13.42
CA ALA A 126 -4.94 -5.74 -12.54
C ALA A 126 -5.99 -4.99 -11.72
N GLU A 127 -7.08 -4.61 -12.37
CA GLU A 127 -8.19 -3.86 -11.77
C GLU A 127 -8.89 -4.70 -10.68
N GLU A 128 -9.17 -5.97 -10.96
CA GLU A 128 -9.72 -6.90 -9.95
C GLU A 128 -8.78 -7.11 -8.76
N GLY A 129 -7.46 -7.07 -8.99
CA GLY A 129 -6.46 -7.14 -7.92
C GLY A 129 -6.52 -5.93 -6.99
N ILE A 130 -6.67 -4.72 -7.54
CA ILE A 130 -6.82 -3.49 -6.75
C ILE A 130 -8.18 -3.49 -6.01
N ASP A 131 -9.24 -3.99 -6.63
CA ASP A 131 -10.55 -4.15 -5.98
C ASP A 131 -10.47 -5.17 -4.84
N ALA A 132 -9.74 -6.28 -5.03
CA ALA A 132 -9.51 -7.27 -3.99
C ALA A 132 -8.67 -6.71 -2.82
N LEU A 133 -7.68 -5.84 -3.09
CA LEU A 133 -6.96 -5.11 -2.05
C LEU A 133 -7.90 -4.20 -1.24
N SER A 134 -8.78 -3.46 -1.92
CA SER A 134 -9.79 -2.62 -1.26
C SER A 134 -10.75 -3.44 -0.41
N ALA A 135 -11.19 -4.59 -0.90
CA ALA A 135 -12.04 -5.52 -0.15
C ALA A 135 -11.32 -6.10 1.07
N PHE A 136 -10.03 -6.44 0.94
CA PHE A 136 -9.21 -6.94 2.05
C PHE A 136 -9.02 -5.87 3.14
N ILE A 137 -8.84 -4.61 2.79
CA ILE A 137 -8.80 -3.49 3.74
C ILE A 137 -10.09 -3.43 4.57
N GLN A 138 -11.26 -3.53 3.90
CA GLN A 138 -12.55 -3.58 4.58
C GLN A 138 -12.72 -4.82 5.45
N GLU A 139 -12.29 -5.99 4.97
CA GLU A 139 -12.29 -7.26 5.71
C GLU A 139 -11.49 -7.15 7.02
N CYS A 140 -10.39 -6.39 7.00
CA CYS A 140 -9.56 -6.11 8.18
C CYS A 140 -10.17 -5.05 9.12
N GLY A 141 -11.30 -4.46 8.80
CA GLY A 141 -11.92 -3.39 9.61
C GLY A 141 -11.14 -2.07 9.55
N LEU A 142 -10.29 -1.88 8.54
CA LEU A 142 -9.54 -0.65 8.34
C LEU A 142 -10.39 0.40 7.61
N PRO A 143 -10.12 1.71 7.82
CA PRO A 143 -10.79 2.77 7.11
C PRO A 143 -10.48 2.68 5.60
N THR A 144 -11.47 3.07 4.80
CA THR A 144 -11.37 3.12 3.33
C THR A 144 -11.51 4.53 2.78
N LYS A 145 -11.83 5.48 3.67
CA LYS A 145 -12.00 6.90 3.36
C LYS A 145 -11.38 7.77 4.46
N MET A 146 -10.91 8.94 4.08
CA MET A 146 -10.29 9.89 5.01
C MET A 146 -11.23 10.33 6.14
N GLY A 147 -12.53 10.46 5.87
CA GLY A 147 -13.52 10.79 6.90
C GLY A 147 -13.70 9.73 7.99
N GLN A 148 -13.13 8.54 7.83
CA GLN A 148 -13.12 7.47 8.83
C GLN A 148 -11.85 7.45 9.68
N LEU A 149 -10.83 8.25 9.30
CA LEU A 149 -9.58 8.36 10.08
C LEU A 149 -9.84 9.12 11.37
N GLN A 150 -9.21 8.64 12.46
CA GLN A 150 -9.12 9.43 13.69
C GLN A 150 -8.09 10.54 13.46
N SER A 151 -8.56 11.76 13.29
CA SER A 151 -7.73 12.93 13.01
C SER A 151 -7.97 14.01 14.05
N LYS A 152 -6.90 14.75 14.42
CA LYS A 152 -6.99 15.93 15.32
C LYS A 152 -7.56 17.17 14.63
N VAL A 153 -7.61 17.17 13.31
CA VAL A 153 -8.12 18.27 12.48
C VAL A 153 -9.08 17.74 11.44
N GLU A 154 -9.98 18.56 10.97
CA GLU A 154 -10.84 18.22 9.82
C GLU A 154 -10.01 18.06 8.55
N ILE A 155 -10.21 16.94 7.83
CA ILE A 155 -9.51 16.68 6.57
C ILE A 155 -10.33 17.29 5.44
N THR A 156 -9.91 18.48 5.03
CA THR A 156 -10.53 19.26 3.97
C THR A 156 -9.72 19.22 2.67
N PRO A 157 -10.32 19.58 1.52
CA PRO A 157 -9.54 19.74 0.27
C PRO A 157 -8.37 20.71 0.40
N ASP A 158 -8.51 21.79 1.17
CA ASP A 158 -7.44 22.76 1.39
C ASP A 158 -6.29 22.15 2.19
N LEU A 159 -6.58 21.31 3.19
CA LEU A 159 -5.56 20.56 3.91
C LEU A 159 -4.86 19.56 2.99
N LEU A 160 -5.61 18.84 2.14
CA LEU A 160 -5.01 17.90 1.17
C LEU A 160 -4.14 18.60 0.15
N ARG A 161 -4.43 19.85 -0.20
CA ARG A 161 -3.55 20.68 -1.03
C ARG A 161 -2.22 20.94 -0.32
N GLN A 162 -2.24 21.31 0.96
CA GLN A 162 -1.03 21.51 1.76
C GLN A 162 -0.21 20.22 1.89
N VAL A 163 -0.87 19.07 2.11
CA VAL A 163 -0.24 17.75 2.12
C VAL A 163 0.47 17.48 0.80
N ALA A 164 -0.20 17.71 -0.33
CA ALA A 164 0.37 17.48 -1.65
C ALA A 164 1.56 18.41 -1.93
N ASP A 165 1.48 19.69 -1.52
CA ASP A 165 2.52 20.67 -1.74
C ASP A 165 3.78 20.42 -0.91
N SER A 166 3.64 19.80 0.26
CA SER A 166 4.75 19.42 1.14
C SER A 166 5.31 18.02 0.88
N CYS A 167 4.60 17.19 0.10
CA CYS A 167 4.99 15.80 -0.14
C CYS A 167 6.30 15.69 -0.93
N ASN A 168 7.17 14.76 -0.53
CA ASN A 168 8.31 14.36 -1.37
C ASN A 168 7.80 13.58 -2.58
N LEU A 169 8.35 13.90 -3.77
CA LEU A 169 8.01 13.20 -5.00
C LEU A 169 9.08 12.17 -5.33
N ILE A 170 8.68 10.90 -5.29
CA ILE A 170 9.55 9.75 -5.57
C ILE A 170 9.80 9.66 -7.08
N LYS A 171 11.06 9.44 -7.46
CA LYS A 171 11.50 9.36 -8.87
C LYS A 171 11.62 7.92 -9.37
N THR A 172 11.62 6.97 -8.47
CA THR A 172 11.92 5.56 -8.73
C THR A 172 10.69 4.65 -8.77
N GLY A 173 9.49 5.23 -8.71
CA GLY A 173 8.22 4.54 -8.96
C GLY A 173 7.97 4.32 -10.46
N PRO A 174 6.91 3.60 -10.84
CA PRO A 174 6.50 3.40 -12.24
C PRO A 174 6.26 4.71 -12.98
N ARG A 175 5.89 5.74 -12.24
CA ARG A 175 5.72 7.12 -12.70
C ARG A 175 6.05 8.09 -11.59
N GLN A 176 6.88 9.08 -11.89
CA GLN A 176 7.06 10.23 -11.02
C GLN A 176 5.80 11.11 -11.08
N LEU A 177 5.17 11.35 -9.91
CA LEU A 177 3.99 12.20 -9.81
C LEU A 177 4.35 13.69 -9.82
N THR A 178 3.37 14.50 -10.24
CA THR A 178 3.34 15.94 -9.94
C THR A 178 2.55 16.18 -8.64
N ARG A 179 2.70 17.37 -8.04
CA ARG A 179 1.93 17.76 -6.84
C ARG A 179 0.42 17.79 -7.10
N ASP A 180 0.00 18.16 -8.31
CA ASP A 180 -1.41 18.16 -8.70
C ASP A 180 -1.98 16.75 -8.82
N GLU A 181 -1.17 15.79 -9.30
CA GLU A 181 -1.55 14.38 -9.32
C GLU A 181 -1.65 13.80 -7.90
N VAL A 182 -0.71 14.14 -7.01
CA VAL A 182 -0.79 13.78 -5.58
C VAL A 182 -2.07 14.33 -4.97
N TYR A 183 -2.37 15.61 -5.18
CA TYR A 183 -3.62 16.22 -4.70
C TYR A 183 -4.87 15.50 -5.23
N THR A 184 -4.88 15.20 -6.52
CA THR A 184 -6.00 14.49 -7.16
C THR A 184 -6.22 13.10 -6.54
N ILE A 185 -5.13 12.34 -6.30
CA ILE A 185 -5.18 11.03 -5.65
C ILE A 185 -5.73 11.16 -4.23
N LEU A 186 -5.24 12.13 -3.46
CA LEU A 186 -5.70 12.35 -2.08
C LEU A 186 -7.18 12.73 -2.03
N CYS A 187 -7.66 13.56 -2.96
CA CYS A 187 -9.09 13.93 -3.06
C CYS A 187 -10.00 12.74 -3.39
N GLN A 188 -9.51 11.71 -4.10
CA GLN A 188 -10.27 10.48 -4.33
C GLN A 188 -10.46 9.64 -3.07
N CYS A 189 -9.73 9.94 -2.01
CA CYS A 189 -9.80 9.25 -0.72
C CYS A 189 -10.83 9.90 0.27
N LEU A 190 -11.46 11.03 -0.07
CA LEU A 190 -12.51 11.72 0.72
C LEU A 190 -13.88 10.97 0.77
#